data_916f7d2b93cfb294938b66176ad2b166
#
_entry.id   916f7d2b93cfb294938b66176ad2b166
#
_cell.length_a   1.000
_cell.length_b   1.000
_cell.length_c   1.000
_cell.angle_alpha   90.00
_cell.angle_beta   90.00
_cell.angle_gamma   90.00
#
_symmetry.space_group_name_H-M   'P 1'
#
loop_
_entity.id
_entity.type
_entity.pdbx_description
1 polymer ?
#
loop_
_entity_poly.entity_id
_entity_poly.type
_entity_poly.pdbx_seq_one_letter_code
_entity_poly.pdbx_strand_id
1 'polypeptide(L)'
;VSDAASGEITFNSPETIETLEFYGKLAGVAQEGPMGYERSQLTQLYNDGQIGMYINGPWGAGQHNDNIAEIVVPIPAGPSGESGTLLITDSVAVFKGSANEALAMELADALTSGEAQYDLDSSWGLTPILQYDKIMDEVYYTTDYWQTFVAPIGSGGPEPMFEDFKALQMGINSAIQGMILGEGSAADLVAEAAETLAEGL
;
A
#
# COMPACT_ATOMS: atom_id res chain seq x y z
N VAL A 1 -8.23 -10.88 -6.73
CA VAL A 1 -7.76 -10.75 -8.12
C VAL A 1 -7.71 -12.11 -8.80
N SER A 2 -7.12 -13.10 -8.18
CA SER A 2 -7.18 -14.49 -8.62
C SER A 2 -7.48 -15.39 -7.42
N ASP A 3 -8.22 -16.47 -7.65
CA ASP A 3 -8.41 -17.52 -6.66
C ASP A 3 -7.12 -18.34 -6.55
N ALA A 4 -6.51 -18.39 -5.37
CA ALA A 4 -5.21 -19.05 -5.16
C ALA A 4 -5.27 -20.57 -5.37
N ALA A 5 -6.44 -21.20 -5.29
CA ALA A 5 -6.60 -22.63 -5.44
C ALA A 5 -6.88 -23.06 -6.88
N SER A 6 -7.64 -22.25 -7.64
CA SER A 6 -8.03 -22.55 -9.03
C SER A 6 -7.19 -21.81 -10.07
N GLY A 7 -6.51 -20.71 -9.70
CA GLY A 7 -5.88 -19.80 -10.64
C GLY A 7 -6.86 -18.95 -11.45
N GLU A 8 -8.15 -19.03 -11.14
CA GLU A 8 -9.19 -18.28 -11.86
C GLU A 8 -9.07 -16.78 -11.56
N ILE A 9 -9.21 -15.95 -12.60
CA ILE A 9 -9.26 -14.50 -12.44
C ILE A 9 -10.61 -14.09 -11.85
N THR A 10 -10.58 -13.58 -10.61
CA THR A 10 -11.77 -13.10 -9.89
C THR A 10 -11.90 -11.58 -9.92
N PHE A 11 -11.09 -10.90 -10.75
CA PHE A 11 -11.11 -9.45 -10.85
C PHE A 11 -12.43 -8.91 -11.39
N ASN A 12 -13.05 -9.61 -12.32
CA ASN A 12 -14.38 -9.27 -12.86
C ASN A 12 -15.48 -9.71 -11.89
N SER A 13 -15.64 -9.00 -10.80
CA SER A 13 -16.65 -9.28 -9.78
C SER A 13 -17.51 -8.04 -9.49
N PRO A 14 -18.74 -8.22 -8.96
CA PRO A 14 -19.58 -7.10 -8.54
C PRO A 14 -18.88 -6.15 -7.56
N GLU A 15 -18.07 -6.67 -6.67
CA GLU A 15 -17.34 -5.89 -5.68
C GLU A 15 -16.26 -5.01 -6.33
N THR A 16 -15.57 -5.53 -7.35
CA THR A 16 -14.60 -4.75 -8.12
C THR A 16 -15.28 -3.64 -8.91
N ILE A 17 -16.42 -3.93 -9.53
CA ILE A 17 -17.23 -2.95 -10.26
C ILE A 17 -17.69 -1.83 -9.30
N GLU A 18 -18.26 -2.18 -8.13
CA GLU A 18 -18.67 -1.21 -7.11
C GLU A 18 -17.49 -0.35 -6.63
N THR A 19 -16.33 -0.97 -6.44
CA THR A 19 -15.09 -0.26 -6.06
C THR A 19 -14.69 0.75 -7.13
N LEU A 20 -14.72 0.37 -8.40
CA LEU A 20 -14.35 1.25 -9.49
C LEU A 20 -15.31 2.42 -9.65
N GLU A 21 -16.62 2.18 -9.48
CA GLU A 21 -17.65 3.24 -9.44
C GLU A 21 -17.39 4.23 -8.29
N PHE A 22 -16.92 3.71 -7.13
CA PHE A 22 -16.56 4.56 -6.00
C PHE A 22 -15.35 5.45 -6.33
N TYR A 23 -14.32 4.91 -7.01
CA TYR A 23 -13.19 5.72 -7.49
C TYR A 23 -13.63 6.84 -8.44
N GLY A 24 -14.56 6.56 -9.34
CA GLY A 24 -15.14 7.59 -10.20
C GLY A 24 -15.84 8.71 -9.42
N LYS A 25 -16.54 8.38 -8.34
CA LYS A 25 -17.16 9.37 -7.44
C LYS A 25 -16.12 10.18 -6.67
N LEU A 26 -15.05 9.54 -6.18
CA LEU A 26 -13.94 10.21 -5.49
C LEU A 26 -13.23 11.21 -6.40
N ALA A 27 -13.03 10.89 -7.67
CA ALA A 27 -12.41 11.79 -8.63
C ALA A 27 -13.18 13.11 -8.78
N GLY A 28 -14.50 13.09 -8.61
CA GLY A 28 -15.34 14.29 -8.66
C GLY A 28 -15.19 15.24 -7.47
N VAL A 29 -14.54 14.83 -6.39
CA VAL A 29 -14.29 15.62 -5.17
C VAL A 29 -12.81 15.74 -4.83
N ALA A 30 -11.95 15.14 -5.63
CA ALA A 30 -10.50 15.24 -5.51
C ALA A 30 -9.99 16.59 -6.06
N GLN A 31 -8.71 16.87 -5.84
CA GLN A 31 -8.03 18.01 -6.46
C GLN A 31 -8.10 17.93 -8.00
N GLU A 32 -8.00 19.07 -8.67
CA GLU A 32 -8.03 19.12 -10.14
C GLU A 32 -6.93 18.25 -10.75
N GLY A 33 -7.26 17.46 -11.77
CA GLY A 33 -6.33 16.58 -12.46
C GLY A 33 -5.80 15.42 -11.59
N PRO A 34 -6.66 14.65 -10.90
CA PRO A 34 -6.24 13.65 -9.89
C PRO A 34 -5.26 12.60 -10.43
N MET A 35 -5.24 12.36 -11.74
CA MET A 35 -4.33 11.41 -12.38
C MET A 35 -2.92 11.97 -12.66
N GLY A 36 -2.71 13.26 -12.50
CA GLY A 36 -1.45 13.93 -12.82
C GLY A 36 -0.47 14.01 -11.65
N TYR A 37 -0.80 13.46 -10.49
CA TYR A 37 0.01 13.59 -9.28
C TYR A 37 0.64 12.28 -8.86
N GLU A 38 1.94 12.33 -8.60
CA GLU A 38 2.65 11.30 -7.85
C GLU A 38 2.61 11.61 -6.34
N ARG A 39 2.95 10.61 -5.51
CA ARG A 39 2.90 10.72 -4.05
C ARG A 39 3.67 11.92 -3.50
N SER A 40 4.88 12.18 -4.01
CA SER A 40 5.70 13.32 -3.59
C SER A 40 5.02 14.66 -3.83
N GLN A 41 4.30 14.78 -4.94
CA GLN A 41 3.54 15.98 -5.27
C GLN A 41 2.30 16.13 -4.37
N LEU A 42 1.61 15.03 -4.02
CA LEU A 42 0.51 15.05 -3.06
C LEU A 42 0.99 15.46 -1.66
N THR A 43 2.16 14.97 -1.23
CA THR A 43 2.79 15.40 0.02
C THR A 43 3.06 16.91 0.02
N GLN A 44 3.53 17.46 -1.11
CA GLN A 44 3.75 18.90 -1.24
C GLN A 44 2.43 19.69 -1.16
N LEU A 45 1.38 19.24 -1.88
CA LEU A 45 0.06 19.88 -1.82
C LEU A 45 -0.53 19.86 -0.40
N TYR A 46 -0.30 18.78 0.34
CA TYR A 46 -0.70 18.65 1.73
C TYR A 46 0.07 19.64 2.62
N ASN A 47 1.38 19.71 2.49
CA ASN A 47 2.23 20.63 3.21
C ASN A 47 1.90 22.10 2.93
N ASP A 48 1.44 22.41 1.72
CA ASP A 48 1.00 23.74 1.30
C ASP A 48 -0.46 24.05 1.69
N GLY A 49 -1.17 23.10 2.33
CA GLY A 49 -2.56 23.23 2.74
C GLY A 49 -3.55 23.26 1.57
N GLN A 50 -3.17 22.76 0.41
CA GLN A 50 -4.01 22.72 -0.80
C GLN A 50 -4.94 21.51 -0.84
N ILE A 51 -4.58 20.42 -0.16
CA ILE A 51 -5.46 19.27 0.06
C ILE A 51 -5.61 19.02 1.56
N GLY A 52 -6.81 18.62 1.97
CA GLY A 52 -7.15 18.40 3.38
C GLY A 52 -6.88 16.99 3.88
N MET A 53 -6.74 16.02 2.98
CA MET A 53 -6.44 14.63 3.31
C MET A 53 -5.86 13.89 2.11
N TYR A 54 -5.04 12.88 2.38
CA TYR A 54 -4.58 11.93 1.39
C TYR A 54 -4.17 10.61 2.06
N ILE A 55 -4.06 9.54 1.27
CA ILE A 55 -3.63 8.24 1.76
C ILE A 55 -2.11 8.17 1.69
N ASN A 56 -1.48 7.83 2.81
CA ASN A 56 -0.03 7.69 2.92
C ASN A 56 0.33 6.57 3.89
N GLY A 57 1.61 6.25 3.97
CA GLY A 57 2.15 5.30 4.93
C GLY A 57 2.76 6.00 6.16
N PRO A 58 3.32 5.21 7.10
CA PRO A 58 3.88 5.72 8.35
C PRO A 58 5.06 6.69 8.17
N TRP A 59 5.78 6.59 7.05
CA TRP A 59 6.86 7.52 6.68
C TRP A 59 6.40 8.98 6.52
N GLY A 60 5.10 9.23 6.47
CA GLY A 60 4.52 10.59 6.44
C GLY A 60 4.99 11.45 7.59
N ALA A 61 5.24 10.86 8.77
CA ALA A 61 5.74 11.58 9.95
C ALA A 61 7.01 12.42 9.68
N GLY A 62 7.89 11.91 8.82
CA GLY A 62 9.14 12.62 8.45
C GLY A 62 9.02 13.52 7.20
N GLN A 63 7.84 13.56 6.58
CA GLN A 63 7.62 14.28 5.32
C GLN A 63 6.69 15.49 5.47
N HIS A 64 5.95 15.56 6.58
CA HIS A 64 5.01 16.65 6.85
C HIS A 64 5.67 17.80 7.59
N ASN A 65 5.19 19.01 7.35
CA ASN A 65 5.68 20.20 8.03
C ASN A 65 5.19 20.24 9.48
N ASP A 66 6.05 20.61 10.43
CA ASP A 66 5.74 20.66 11.87
C ASP A 66 4.57 21.59 12.24
N ASN A 67 4.21 22.51 11.35
CA ASN A 67 3.11 23.46 11.57
C ASN A 67 1.74 22.94 11.12
N ILE A 68 1.66 21.72 10.59
CA ILE A 68 0.40 21.10 10.20
C ILE A 68 -0.20 20.40 11.42
N ALA A 69 -1.41 20.81 11.79
CA ALA A 69 -2.20 20.10 12.78
C ALA A 69 -2.90 18.92 12.12
N GLU A 70 -2.22 17.77 12.08
CA GLU A 70 -2.73 16.57 11.44
C GLU A 70 -3.27 15.56 12.44
N ILE A 71 -4.18 14.73 11.97
CA ILE A 71 -4.58 13.48 12.61
C ILE A 71 -4.40 12.33 11.61
N VAL A 72 -3.96 11.19 12.10
CA VAL A 72 -3.88 9.96 11.32
C VAL A 72 -5.02 9.05 11.74
N VAL A 73 -5.73 8.53 10.77
CA VAL A 73 -6.87 7.63 10.99
C VAL A 73 -6.74 6.41 10.08
N PRO A 74 -7.28 5.25 10.49
CA PRO A 74 -7.36 4.09 9.60
C PRO A 74 -8.14 4.41 8.33
N ILE A 75 -7.88 3.67 7.26
CA ILE A 75 -8.71 3.73 6.04
C ILE A 75 -10.17 3.47 6.44
N PRO A 76 -11.13 4.31 6.03
CA PRO A 76 -12.54 4.09 6.34
C PRO A 76 -13.03 2.73 5.87
N ALA A 77 -13.92 2.13 6.66
CA ALA A 77 -14.54 0.87 6.30
C ALA A 77 -15.38 0.99 5.01
N GLY A 78 -15.27 0.00 4.15
CA GLY A 78 -16.11 -0.16 2.97
C GLY A 78 -17.52 -0.68 3.31
N PRO A 79 -18.33 -1.07 2.30
CA PRO A 79 -19.67 -1.61 2.50
C PRO A 79 -19.73 -2.88 3.36
N SER A 80 -18.66 -3.65 3.43
CA SER A 80 -18.53 -4.82 4.31
C SER A 80 -18.51 -4.46 5.80
N GLY A 81 -18.29 -3.21 6.16
CA GLY A 81 -18.10 -2.76 7.54
C GLY A 81 -16.71 -2.99 8.10
N GLU A 82 -15.78 -3.49 7.28
CA GLU A 82 -14.39 -3.73 7.67
C GLU A 82 -13.45 -2.74 6.97
N SER A 83 -12.46 -2.25 7.72
CA SER A 83 -11.36 -1.48 7.17
C SER A 83 -10.24 -2.43 6.77
N GLY A 84 -9.77 -2.33 5.53
CA GLY A 84 -8.61 -3.06 5.05
C GLY A 84 -7.36 -2.19 5.01
N THR A 85 -6.22 -2.77 5.32
CA THR A 85 -4.92 -2.14 5.09
C THR A 85 -4.01 -3.09 4.34
N LEU A 86 -3.11 -2.52 3.55
CA LEU A 86 -2.10 -3.28 2.83
C LEU A 86 -0.87 -3.44 3.73
N LEU A 87 -0.41 -4.68 3.89
CA LEU A 87 0.80 -5.01 4.62
C LEU A 87 1.90 -5.39 3.63
N ILE A 88 2.82 -4.49 3.40
CA ILE A 88 3.97 -4.69 2.53
C ILE A 88 5.22 -4.83 3.39
N THR A 89 6.07 -5.81 3.08
CA THR A 89 7.35 -6.02 3.73
C THR A 89 8.47 -6.05 2.71
N ASP A 90 9.56 -5.36 3.01
CA ASP A 90 10.80 -5.54 2.29
C ASP A 90 11.53 -6.80 2.78
N SER A 91 12.26 -7.47 1.91
CA SER A 91 12.92 -8.72 2.23
C SER A 91 14.37 -8.73 1.80
N VAL A 92 15.22 -9.35 2.59
CA VAL A 92 16.60 -9.65 2.23
C VAL A 92 16.70 -11.10 1.78
N ALA A 93 17.30 -11.34 0.62
CA ALA A 93 17.45 -12.67 0.07
C ALA A 93 18.91 -12.93 -0.35
N VAL A 94 19.36 -14.16 -0.12
CA VAL A 94 20.65 -14.64 -0.60
C VAL A 94 20.44 -15.53 -1.83
N PHE A 95 21.07 -15.17 -2.93
CA PHE A 95 20.97 -15.96 -4.18
C PHE A 95 21.73 -17.27 -4.06
N LYS A 96 21.08 -18.36 -4.45
CA LYS A 96 21.70 -19.67 -4.56
C LYS A 96 22.89 -19.62 -5.52
N GLY A 97 24.02 -20.16 -5.11
CA GLY A 97 25.26 -20.15 -5.90
C GLY A 97 26.09 -18.87 -5.78
N SER A 98 25.75 -18.00 -4.83
CA SER A 98 26.63 -16.88 -4.45
C SER A 98 28.01 -17.42 -4.03
N ALA A 99 29.09 -16.76 -4.47
CA ALA A 99 30.46 -17.18 -4.14
C ALA A 99 30.77 -17.15 -2.62
N ASN A 100 29.98 -16.40 -1.84
CA ASN A 100 30.16 -16.21 -0.41
C ASN A 100 28.83 -16.38 0.34
N GLU A 101 28.11 -17.48 0.10
CA GLU A 101 26.78 -17.73 0.73
C GLU A 101 26.79 -17.57 2.26
N ALA A 102 27.83 -18.15 2.93
CA ALA A 102 27.94 -18.07 4.39
C ALA A 102 28.04 -16.62 4.90
N LEU A 103 28.89 -15.80 4.25
CA LEU A 103 29.04 -14.40 4.62
C LEU A 103 27.78 -13.58 4.27
N ALA A 104 27.11 -13.91 3.17
CA ALA A 104 25.85 -13.28 2.80
C ALA A 104 24.72 -13.60 3.80
N MET A 105 24.69 -14.82 4.34
CA MET A 105 23.76 -15.20 5.41
C MET A 105 24.07 -14.45 6.73
N GLU A 106 25.34 -14.35 7.11
CA GLU A 106 25.75 -13.56 8.28
C GLU A 106 25.34 -12.07 8.14
N LEU A 107 25.49 -11.51 6.94
CA LEU A 107 25.02 -10.15 6.66
C LEU A 107 23.49 -10.03 6.74
N ALA A 108 22.76 -11.00 6.18
CA ALA A 108 21.31 -11.02 6.28
C ALA A 108 20.84 -11.08 7.74
N ASP A 109 21.44 -11.94 8.55
CA ASP A 109 21.19 -12.03 9.99
C ASP A 109 21.47 -10.71 10.72
N ALA A 110 22.58 -10.06 10.40
CA ALA A 110 22.92 -8.77 11.00
C ALA A 110 21.92 -7.66 10.62
N LEU A 111 21.50 -7.62 9.35
CA LEU A 111 20.52 -6.63 8.85
C LEU A 111 19.11 -6.85 9.42
N THR A 112 18.77 -8.08 9.76
CA THR A 112 17.46 -8.43 10.34
C THR A 112 17.50 -8.57 11.86
N SER A 113 18.62 -8.20 12.52
CA SER A 113 18.71 -8.15 13.99
C SER A 113 17.76 -7.10 14.56
N GLY A 114 17.32 -7.28 15.82
CA GLY A 114 16.41 -6.32 16.46
C GLY A 114 16.97 -4.90 16.53
N GLU A 115 18.29 -4.73 16.72
CA GLU A 115 18.95 -3.43 16.75
C GLU A 115 18.95 -2.78 15.38
N ALA A 116 19.35 -3.51 14.31
CA ALA A 116 19.38 -2.99 12.96
C ALA A 116 17.96 -2.66 12.44
N GLN A 117 16.97 -3.48 12.77
CA GLN A 117 15.58 -3.21 12.42
C GLN A 117 15.05 -1.97 13.12
N TYR A 118 15.32 -1.80 14.43
CA TYR A 118 14.90 -0.59 15.13
C TYR A 118 15.52 0.67 14.52
N ASP A 119 16.83 0.65 14.23
CA ASP A 119 17.53 1.79 13.63
C ASP A 119 16.98 2.12 12.22
N LEU A 120 16.71 1.10 11.42
CA LEU A 120 16.15 1.25 10.08
C LEU A 120 14.71 1.80 10.14
N ASP A 121 13.85 1.12 10.89
CA ASP A 121 12.42 1.44 10.95
C ASP A 121 12.18 2.82 11.55
N SER A 122 12.88 3.18 12.61
CA SER A 122 12.76 4.50 13.24
C SER A 122 13.31 5.63 12.36
N SER A 123 14.40 5.39 11.63
CA SER A 123 15.02 6.42 10.78
C SER A 123 14.26 6.64 9.47
N TRP A 124 13.56 5.62 8.97
CA TRP A 124 12.79 5.68 7.72
C TRP A 124 11.30 5.91 7.94
N GLY A 125 10.85 5.90 9.19
CA GLY A 125 9.44 6.04 9.51
C GLY A 125 8.63 4.80 9.11
N LEU A 126 9.15 3.60 9.39
CA LEU A 126 8.50 2.33 9.10
C LEU A 126 7.91 1.71 10.37
N THR A 127 6.93 0.84 10.21
CA THR A 127 6.39 0.06 11.32
C THR A 127 7.30 -1.12 11.63
N PRO A 128 7.49 -1.47 12.93
CA PRO A 128 8.35 -2.59 13.30
C PRO A 128 7.75 -3.91 12.83
N ILE A 129 8.60 -4.79 12.29
CA ILE A 129 8.21 -6.15 11.90
C ILE A 129 8.49 -7.18 13.00
N LEU A 130 9.28 -6.83 14.00
CA LEU A 130 9.69 -7.70 15.09
C LEU A 130 8.97 -7.32 16.38
N GLN A 131 8.37 -8.31 17.02
CA GLN A 131 7.69 -8.16 18.32
C GLN A 131 8.70 -8.28 19.46
N TYR A 132 9.74 -7.45 19.46
CA TYR A 132 10.60 -7.33 20.62
C TYR A 132 9.99 -6.36 21.62
N ASP A 133 9.90 -6.77 22.88
CA ASP A 133 9.40 -5.92 23.97
C ASP A 133 10.07 -4.54 23.95
N LYS A 134 11.40 -4.52 23.75
CA LYS A 134 12.18 -3.29 23.65
C LYS A 134 11.70 -2.35 22.53
N ILE A 135 11.33 -2.90 21.35
CA ILE A 135 10.87 -2.09 20.21
C ILE A 135 9.45 -1.61 20.47
N MET A 136 8.58 -2.49 20.97
CA MET A 136 7.17 -2.16 21.20
C MET A 136 6.98 -1.17 22.35
N ASP A 137 7.88 -1.18 23.33
CA ASP A 137 7.88 -0.27 24.48
C ASP A 137 8.57 1.09 24.20
N GLU A 138 9.23 1.22 23.05
CA GLU A 138 9.87 2.50 22.71
C GLU A 138 8.83 3.61 22.54
N VAL A 139 9.12 4.76 23.10
CA VAL A 139 8.24 5.95 23.06
C VAL A 139 7.85 6.33 21.64
N TYR A 140 8.74 6.08 20.68
CA TYR A 140 8.52 6.34 19.27
C TYR A 140 7.25 5.65 18.74
N TYR A 141 7.05 4.36 19.04
CA TYR A 141 5.91 3.59 18.55
C TYR A 141 4.67 3.66 19.44
N THR A 142 4.74 4.23 20.63
CA THR A 142 3.62 4.32 21.58
C THR A 142 2.76 5.57 21.41
N THR A 143 3.12 6.47 20.50
CA THR A 143 2.31 7.67 20.21
C THR A 143 1.05 7.31 19.44
N ASP A 144 0.02 8.15 19.53
CA ASP A 144 -1.26 7.98 18.80
C ASP A 144 -1.03 7.85 17.30
N TYR A 145 -0.06 8.61 16.74
CA TYR A 145 0.34 8.52 15.35
C TYR A 145 0.74 7.07 14.98
N TRP A 146 1.70 6.53 15.71
CA TRP A 146 2.25 5.20 15.43
C TRP A 146 1.27 4.08 15.72
N GLN A 147 0.45 4.22 16.77
CA GLN A 147 -0.56 3.21 17.10
C GLN A 147 -1.60 3.04 15.98
N THR A 148 -1.87 4.07 15.21
CA THR A 148 -2.77 3.98 14.04
C THR A 148 -2.21 3.02 12.96
N PHE A 149 -0.88 2.90 12.85
CA PHE A 149 -0.25 1.97 11.91
C PHE A 149 0.08 0.60 12.51
N VAL A 150 0.48 0.56 13.78
CA VAL A 150 0.88 -0.68 14.48
C VAL A 150 -0.33 -1.55 14.82
N ALA A 151 -1.41 -0.96 15.31
CA ALA A 151 -2.59 -1.73 15.75
C ALA A 151 -3.21 -2.60 14.63
N PRO A 152 -3.34 -2.15 13.37
CA PRO A 152 -3.93 -2.97 12.32
C PRO A 152 -2.97 -3.97 11.66
N ILE A 153 -1.69 -4.06 12.05
CA ILE A 153 -0.73 -5.00 11.44
C ILE A 153 -1.27 -6.44 11.43
N GLY A 154 -1.88 -6.88 12.53
CA GLY A 154 -2.41 -8.24 12.63
C GLY A 154 -3.62 -8.54 11.72
N SER A 155 -4.27 -7.52 11.18
CA SER A 155 -5.40 -7.63 10.25
C SER A 155 -5.08 -7.18 8.84
N GLY A 156 -3.84 -6.71 8.60
CA GLY A 156 -3.36 -6.33 7.27
C GLY A 156 -3.22 -7.55 6.35
N GLY A 157 -3.42 -7.33 5.05
CA GLY A 157 -3.26 -8.34 4.02
C GLY A 157 -2.10 -8.01 3.08
N PRO A 158 -1.44 -9.03 2.51
CA PRO A 158 -0.42 -8.81 1.48
C PRO A 158 -1.04 -8.31 0.18
N GLU A 159 -0.20 -7.78 -0.70
CA GLU A 159 -0.58 -7.60 -2.09
C GLU A 159 -0.99 -8.94 -2.73
N PRO A 160 -1.92 -8.93 -3.69
CA PRO A 160 -2.27 -10.15 -4.42
C PRO A 160 -1.04 -10.78 -5.05
N MET A 161 -0.84 -12.09 -4.81
CA MET A 161 0.22 -12.84 -5.50
C MET A 161 -0.24 -13.12 -6.93
N PHE A 162 0.43 -12.52 -7.89
CA PHE A 162 0.16 -12.68 -9.31
C PHE A 162 1.49 -12.85 -10.06
N GLU A 163 1.59 -13.80 -10.98
CA GLU A 163 2.86 -14.14 -11.63
C GLU A 163 3.42 -12.95 -12.40
N ASP A 164 2.61 -12.29 -13.22
CA ASP A 164 2.95 -11.00 -13.83
C ASP A 164 2.35 -9.84 -13.03
N PHE A 165 3.00 -9.49 -11.92
CA PHE A 165 2.55 -8.38 -11.07
C PHE A 165 2.49 -7.03 -11.80
N LYS A 166 3.33 -6.84 -12.82
CA LYS A 166 3.30 -5.63 -13.64
C LYS A 166 2.04 -5.57 -14.51
N ALA A 167 1.64 -6.68 -15.10
CA ALA A 167 0.38 -6.75 -15.84
C ALA A 167 -0.82 -6.48 -14.93
N LEU A 168 -0.80 -7.03 -13.70
CA LEU A 168 -1.82 -6.73 -12.68
C LEU A 168 -1.92 -5.22 -12.40
N GLN A 169 -0.81 -4.57 -12.10
CA GLN A 169 -0.79 -3.12 -11.84
C GLN A 169 -1.28 -2.32 -13.05
N MET A 170 -0.86 -2.69 -14.26
CA MET A 170 -1.28 -2.00 -15.47
C MET A 170 -2.78 -2.16 -15.71
N GLY A 171 -3.35 -3.36 -15.56
CA GLY A 171 -4.78 -3.61 -15.72
C GLY A 171 -5.62 -2.80 -14.72
N ILE A 172 -5.25 -2.81 -13.44
CA ILE A 172 -5.92 -2.03 -12.40
C ILE A 172 -5.85 -0.53 -12.71
N ASN A 173 -4.66 -0.03 -13.02
CA ASN A 173 -4.45 1.39 -13.32
C ASN A 173 -5.24 1.84 -14.55
N SER A 174 -5.27 1.03 -15.63
CA SER A 174 -6.06 1.33 -16.84
C SER A 174 -7.54 1.44 -16.52
N ALA A 175 -8.09 0.50 -15.74
CA ALA A 175 -9.50 0.54 -15.35
C ALA A 175 -9.83 1.81 -14.53
N ILE A 176 -8.98 2.16 -13.56
CA ILE A 176 -9.15 3.37 -12.75
C ILE A 176 -9.06 4.63 -13.62
N GLN A 177 -8.09 4.71 -14.52
CA GLN A 177 -7.91 5.83 -15.44
C GLN A 177 -9.11 5.98 -16.38
N GLY A 178 -9.54 4.90 -17.00
CA GLY A 178 -10.71 4.89 -17.87
C GLY A 178 -11.97 5.36 -17.15
N MET A 179 -12.15 4.96 -15.89
CA MET A 179 -13.28 5.40 -15.07
C MET A 179 -13.24 6.90 -14.77
N ILE A 180 -12.07 7.42 -14.39
CA ILE A 180 -11.88 8.85 -14.09
C ILE A 180 -12.07 9.72 -15.34
N LEU A 181 -11.64 9.23 -16.52
CA LEU A 181 -11.77 9.92 -17.80
C LEU A 181 -13.16 9.76 -18.43
N GLY A 182 -14.01 8.86 -17.91
CA GLY A 182 -15.33 8.59 -18.45
C GLY A 182 -15.29 7.81 -19.79
N GLU A 183 -14.29 6.96 -19.97
CA GLU A 183 -14.06 6.18 -21.20
C GLU A 183 -14.98 4.96 -21.33
N GLY A 184 -15.65 4.55 -20.25
CA GLY A 184 -16.56 3.41 -20.25
C GLY A 184 -17.36 3.28 -18.96
N SER A 185 -18.22 2.27 -18.89
CA SER A 185 -18.84 1.88 -17.62
C SER A 185 -17.84 1.11 -16.75
N ALA A 186 -18.02 1.12 -15.44
CA ALA A 186 -17.17 0.35 -14.53
C ALA A 186 -17.17 -1.15 -14.90
N ALA A 187 -18.31 -1.69 -15.31
CA ALA A 187 -18.42 -3.09 -15.72
C ALA A 187 -17.60 -3.40 -16.99
N ASP A 188 -17.61 -2.52 -17.99
CA ASP A 188 -16.84 -2.72 -19.23
C ASP A 188 -15.33 -2.62 -18.94
N LEU A 189 -14.91 -1.60 -18.17
CA LEU A 189 -13.51 -1.38 -17.83
C LEU A 189 -12.92 -2.52 -16.96
N VAL A 190 -13.71 -3.05 -16.02
CA VAL A 190 -13.31 -4.21 -15.21
C VAL A 190 -13.23 -5.48 -16.07
N ALA A 191 -14.15 -5.67 -17.01
CA ALA A 191 -14.12 -6.82 -17.92
C ALA A 191 -12.88 -6.79 -18.83
N GLU A 192 -12.56 -5.64 -19.42
CA GLU A 192 -11.36 -5.44 -20.25
C GLU A 192 -10.06 -5.69 -19.46
N ALA A 193 -9.98 -5.16 -18.23
CA ALA A 193 -8.85 -5.42 -17.37
C ALA A 193 -8.71 -6.90 -17.01
N ALA A 194 -9.82 -7.60 -16.74
CA ALA A 194 -9.81 -9.03 -16.46
C ALA A 194 -9.35 -9.87 -17.65
N GLU A 195 -9.73 -9.51 -18.88
CA GLU A 195 -9.24 -10.16 -20.10
C GLU A 195 -7.72 -9.98 -20.24
N THR A 196 -7.22 -8.75 -20.07
CA THR A 196 -5.77 -8.46 -20.11
C THR A 196 -5.01 -9.27 -19.07
N LEU A 197 -5.56 -9.43 -17.87
CA LEU A 197 -4.94 -10.24 -16.80
C LEU A 197 -4.93 -11.73 -17.15
N ALA A 198 -5.97 -12.22 -17.81
CA ALA A 198 -6.06 -13.63 -18.23
C ALA A 198 -5.07 -13.99 -19.36
N GLU A 199 -4.69 -13.02 -20.20
CA GLU A 199 -3.68 -13.20 -21.25
C GLU A 199 -2.25 -13.30 -20.70
N GLY A 200 -2.01 -12.79 -19.48
CA GLY A 200 -0.72 -12.82 -18.80
C GLY A 200 -0.48 -14.03 -17.91
N LEU A 201 -1.39 -15.01 -17.89
CA LEU A 201 -1.29 -16.30 -17.21
C LEU A 201 -0.81 -17.38 -18.17
#